data_f11dc2d167c9bd8dd70103ac3059d7fb
#
_entry.id   f11dc2d167c9bd8dd70103ac3059d7fb
#
_cell.length_a   1.000
_cell.length_b   1.000
_cell.length_c   1.000
_cell.angle_alpha   90.00
_cell.angle_beta   90.00
_cell.angle_gamma   90.00
#
_symmetry.space_group_name_H-M   'P 1'
#
loop_
_entity.id
_entity.type
_entity.pdbx_description
1 polymer ?
#
loop_
_entity_poly.entity_id
_entity_poly.type
_entity_poly.pdbx_seq_one_letter_code
_entity_poly.pdbx_strand_id
1 'polypeptide(L)'
;MIVSESLQDRYEIDKKLKPYKKKFTKNSKTDIYYKLENTYLEMKKFNYKNNTGYLVSIQKQSSHDLNFRLDSKKMIWNENKTMWNLLDCNIRSWNNNKLSYREISDTLLNIFSITNTENDTVFITPEFIKKDIVKPQEMNYWELDEFITKLNAIDDKGIHKWEVNKHYKTAFSCIPFIMVLFGIALSIQKPRSGYALGMGLSLIIIFAYMVLIKFGQSLGYNQIINPFLSVWFVNFLFLTIGIVLISKVRT
;
A
#
# COMPACT_ATOMS: atom_id res chain seq x y z
N MET A 1 4.35 13.35 11.55
CA MET A 1 4.80 12.51 12.67
C MET A 1 3.69 12.32 13.70
N ILE A 2 3.16 13.36 14.34
CA ILE A 2 2.13 13.29 15.38
C ILE A 2 0.82 12.59 14.94
N VAL A 3 0.38 12.78 13.71
CA VAL A 3 -0.90 12.22 13.21
C VAL A 3 -0.84 10.69 13.02
N SER A 4 0.30 10.15 12.66
CA SER A 4 0.45 8.70 12.46
C SER A 4 0.57 7.94 13.78
N GLU A 5 1.23 8.52 14.78
CA GLU A 5 1.29 7.95 16.14
C GLU A 5 -0.11 7.93 16.77
N SER A 6 -0.86 9.02 16.66
CA SER A 6 -2.23 9.08 17.18
C SER A 6 -3.19 8.11 16.49
N LEU A 7 -2.96 7.77 15.21
CA LEU A 7 -3.74 6.76 14.50
C LEU A 7 -3.35 5.34 14.92
N GLN A 8 -2.08 5.10 15.20
CA GLN A 8 -1.59 3.83 15.74
C GLN A 8 -2.12 3.60 17.16
N ASP A 9 -2.06 4.61 18.02
CA ASP A 9 -2.62 4.56 19.37
C ASP A 9 -4.13 4.32 19.35
N ARG A 10 -4.84 4.97 18.45
CA ARG A 10 -6.28 4.76 18.25
C ARG A 10 -6.58 3.34 17.78
N TYR A 11 -5.76 2.77 16.90
CA TYR A 11 -5.89 1.38 16.46
C TYR A 11 -5.66 0.40 17.62
N GLU A 12 -4.63 0.62 18.45
CA GLU A 12 -4.38 -0.20 19.64
C GLU A 12 -5.49 -0.08 20.70
N ILE A 13 -6.05 1.11 20.89
CA ILE A 13 -7.18 1.35 21.78
C ILE A 13 -8.46 0.69 21.24
N ASP A 14 -8.75 0.82 19.94
CA ASP A 14 -9.88 0.16 19.29
C ASP A 14 -9.76 -1.37 19.36
N LYS A 15 -8.55 -1.89 19.25
CA LYS A 15 -8.24 -3.33 19.41
C LYS A 15 -8.48 -3.83 20.84
N LYS A 16 -8.21 -2.99 21.84
CA LYS A 16 -8.45 -3.30 23.27
C LYS A 16 -9.92 -3.14 23.67
N LEU A 17 -10.61 -2.13 23.13
CA LEU A 17 -11.98 -1.78 23.49
C LEU A 17 -13.06 -2.59 22.76
N LYS A 18 -12.75 -3.31 21.68
CA LYS A 18 -13.70 -4.13 20.92
C LYS A 18 -13.47 -5.63 21.04
N PRO A 19 -13.54 -6.23 22.25
CA PRO A 19 -13.44 -7.67 22.37
C PRO A 19 -14.63 -8.43 21.77
N TYR A 20 -15.74 -7.77 21.41
CA TYR A 20 -17.01 -8.42 21.07
C TYR A 20 -17.63 -8.12 19.69
N LYS A 21 -17.08 -7.25 18.86
CA LYS A 21 -17.48 -7.25 17.43
C LYS A 21 -16.71 -8.36 16.75
N LYS A 22 -17.49 -9.39 16.28
CA LYS A 22 -17.04 -10.56 15.51
C LYS A 22 -15.65 -10.33 14.94
N LYS A 23 -14.66 -10.98 15.53
CA LYS A 23 -13.31 -11.10 15.00
C LYS A 23 -13.39 -11.70 13.60
N PHE A 24 -13.67 -10.91 12.59
CA PHE A 24 -12.95 -11.09 11.34
C PHE A 24 -11.51 -10.60 11.60
N THR A 25 -10.86 -11.21 12.58
CA THR A 25 -9.42 -11.25 12.59
C THR A 25 -9.08 -12.03 11.32
N LYS A 26 -8.75 -11.33 10.26
CA LYS A 26 -7.98 -11.89 9.16
C LYS A 26 -6.64 -12.33 9.76
N ASN A 27 -6.66 -13.41 10.57
CA ASN A 27 -5.45 -14.06 11.06
C ASN A 27 -4.68 -14.69 9.89
N SER A 28 -5.21 -14.56 8.69
CA SER A 28 -4.61 -15.11 7.47
C SER A 28 -5.00 -14.28 6.25
N LYS A 29 -4.07 -14.13 5.32
CA LYS A 29 -4.28 -13.63 3.96
C LYS A 29 -4.30 -14.84 3.03
N THR A 30 -5.16 -14.79 2.01
CA THR A 30 -5.25 -15.80 0.95
C THR A 30 -4.72 -15.22 -0.35
N ASP A 31 -4.23 -16.10 -1.21
CA ASP A 31 -3.79 -15.78 -2.58
C ASP A 31 -2.73 -14.66 -2.61
N ILE A 32 -1.60 -14.94 -1.95
CA ILE A 32 -0.43 -14.05 -1.94
C ILE A 32 0.46 -14.41 -3.12
N TYR A 33 0.80 -13.40 -3.89
CA TYR A 33 1.67 -13.54 -5.06
C TYR A 33 2.72 -12.43 -5.04
N TYR A 34 3.99 -12.85 -5.15
CA TYR A 34 5.12 -11.94 -5.33
C TYR A 34 5.93 -12.37 -6.55
N LYS A 35 6.29 -11.40 -7.37
CA LYS A 35 7.18 -11.61 -8.51
C LYS A 35 8.51 -10.91 -8.24
N LEU A 36 9.58 -11.66 -8.31
CA LEU A 36 10.95 -11.22 -8.03
C LEU A 36 11.81 -11.51 -9.25
N GLU A 37 12.01 -10.54 -10.12
CA GLU A 37 12.69 -10.74 -11.40
C GLU A 37 12.17 -11.99 -12.14
N ASN A 38 12.96 -13.07 -12.10
CA ASN A 38 12.63 -14.34 -12.74
C ASN A 38 12.05 -15.38 -11.75
N THR A 39 11.80 -15.00 -10.48
CA THR A 39 11.29 -15.89 -9.45
C THR A 39 9.89 -15.46 -9.03
N TYR A 40 8.97 -16.41 -9.01
CA TYR A 40 7.59 -16.22 -8.61
C TYR A 40 7.32 -16.99 -7.33
N LEU A 41 6.79 -16.30 -6.33
CA LEU A 41 6.31 -16.89 -5.07
C LEU A 41 4.79 -16.77 -5.01
N GLU A 42 4.14 -17.90 -4.87
CA GLU A 42 2.71 -18.01 -4.65
C GLU A 42 2.44 -18.71 -3.34
N MET A 43 1.54 -18.17 -2.51
CA MET A 43 1.06 -18.81 -1.29
C MET A 43 -0.46 -18.76 -1.26
N LYS A 44 -1.11 -19.90 -1.09
CA LYS A 44 -2.58 -19.92 -0.96
C LYS A 44 -3.11 -19.30 0.33
N LYS A 45 -2.33 -19.41 1.41
CA LYS A 45 -2.73 -18.86 2.71
C LYS A 45 -1.52 -18.55 3.56
N PHE A 46 -1.50 -17.41 4.20
CA PHE A 46 -0.51 -17.06 5.21
C PHE A 46 -1.19 -16.78 6.55
N ASN A 47 -0.71 -17.43 7.61
CA ASN A 47 -1.18 -17.23 8.98
C ASN A 47 -0.22 -16.31 9.73
N TYR A 48 -0.73 -15.15 10.13
CA TYR A 48 0.05 -14.10 10.78
C TYR A 48 0.45 -14.42 12.24
N LYS A 49 -0.33 -15.28 12.92
CA LYS A 49 -0.03 -15.64 14.32
C LYS A 49 1.21 -16.52 14.42
N ASN A 50 1.33 -17.45 13.50
CA ASN A 50 2.37 -18.49 13.55
C ASN A 50 3.44 -18.27 12.47
N ASN A 51 3.42 -17.12 11.75
CA ASN A 51 4.32 -16.83 10.65
C ASN A 51 4.44 -18.01 9.67
N THR A 52 3.29 -18.59 9.28
CA THR A 52 3.25 -19.83 8.48
C THR A 52 2.50 -19.61 7.17
N GLY A 53 3.16 -19.92 6.06
CA GLY A 53 2.57 -20.03 4.74
C GLY A 53 2.08 -21.46 4.47
N TYR A 54 0.99 -21.61 3.74
CA TYR A 54 0.41 -22.88 3.33
C TYR A 54 0.26 -22.94 1.82
N LEU A 55 0.54 -24.11 1.26
CA LEU A 55 0.49 -24.39 -0.18
C LEU A 55 1.30 -23.34 -0.94
N VAL A 56 2.61 -23.39 -0.71
CA VAL A 56 3.58 -22.46 -1.27
C VAL A 56 4.14 -23.05 -2.56
N SER A 57 4.15 -22.26 -3.62
CA SER A 57 4.78 -22.61 -4.90
C SER A 57 5.82 -21.55 -5.23
N ILE A 58 7.03 -22.00 -5.51
CA ILE A 58 8.15 -21.15 -5.95
C ILE A 58 8.56 -21.60 -7.33
N GLN A 59 8.55 -20.65 -8.26
CA GLN A 59 8.86 -20.92 -9.66
C GLN A 59 9.96 -19.99 -10.12
N LYS A 60 10.94 -20.52 -10.84
CA LYS A 60 11.99 -19.75 -11.49
C LYS A 60 11.93 -19.96 -12.99
N GLN A 61 11.82 -18.85 -13.72
CA GLN A 61 11.82 -18.84 -15.18
C GLN A 61 13.16 -18.31 -15.69
N SER A 62 13.62 -18.85 -16.82
CA SER A 62 14.74 -18.28 -17.56
C SER A 62 14.35 -18.23 -19.04
N SER A 63 14.43 -17.05 -19.65
CA SER A 63 14.15 -16.84 -21.08
C SER A 63 12.82 -17.42 -21.57
N HIS A 64 11.73 -17.26 -20.79
CA HIS A 64 10.37 -17.78 -21.03
C HIS A 64 10.13 -19.26 -20.70
N ASP A 65 11.15 -20.03 -20.34
CA ASP A 65 10.97 -21.42 -19.93
C ASP A 65 11.02 -21.59 -18.41
N LEU A 66 10.19 -22.49 -17.89
CA LEU A 66 10.18 -22.86 -16.48
C LEU A 66 11.34 -23.80 -16.18
N ASN A 67 12.37 -23.31 -15.50
CA ASN A 67 13.54 -24.10 -15.18
C ASN A 67 13.50 -24.80 -13.83
N PHE A 68 12.75 -24.22 -12.89
CA PHE A 68 12.67 -24.70 -11.53
C PHE A 68 11.30 -24.44 -10.94
N ARG A 69 10.74 -25.44 -10.26
CA ARG A 69 9.53 -25.31 -9.46
C ARG A 69 9.66 -26.10 -8.16
N LEU A 70 9.36 -25.44 -7.05
CA LEU A 70 9.28 -26.02 -5.73
C LEU A 70 7.87 -25.81 -5.21
N ASP A 71 7.19 -26.89 -4.90
CA ASP A 71 5.88 -26.87 -4.25
C ASP A 71 6.06 -27.40 -2.82
N SER A 72 5.58 -26.66 -1.81
CA SER A 72 5.64 -27.03 -0.39
C SER A 72 4.28 -26.94 0.26
N LYS A 73 3.95 -27.87 1.15
CA LYS A 73 2.70 -27.81 1.92
C LYS A 73 2.70 -26.71 2.97
N LYS A 74 3.87 -26.47 3.60
CA LYS A 74 4.03 -25.46 4.65
C LYS A 74 5.37 -24.74 4.53
N MET A 75 5.37 -23.47 4.87
CA MET A 75 6.53 -22.62 4.97
C MET A 75 6.49 -21.90 6.32
N ILE A 76 7.44 -22.16 7.22
CA ILE A 76 7.48 -21.66 8.58
C ILE A 76 8.71 -20.77 8.75
N TRP A 77 8.53 -19.61 9.35
CA TRP A 77 9.65 -18.71 9.64
C TRP A 77 10.43 -19.18 10.86
N ASN A 78 11.74 -19.32 10.70
CA ASN A 78 12.67 -19.63 11.78
C ASN A 78 13.38 -18.34 12.23
N GLU A 79 13.01 -17.83 13.41
CA GLU A 79 13.56 -16.58 13.93
C GLU A 79 15.06 -16.66 14.22
N ASN A 80 15.55 -17.82 14.68
CA ASN A 80 16.97 -17.99 15.04
C ASN A 80 17.90 -17.98 13.80
N LYS A 81 17.41 -18.45 12.67
CA LYS A 81 18.18 -18.54 11.42
C LYS A 81 17.84 -17.44 10.43
N THR A 82 16.81 -16.63 10.73
CA THR A 82 16.26 -15.61 9.80
C THR A 82 15.97 -16.18 8.40
N MET A 83 15.45 -17.40 8.36
CA MET A 83 15.21 -18.16 7.13
C MET A 83 13.84 -18.84 7.17
N TRP A 84 13.32 -19.15 5.99
CA TRP A 84 12.11 -19.94 5.84
C TRP A 84 12.43 -21.43 5.85
N ASN A 85 11.75 -22.18 6.69
CA ASN A 85 11.76 -23.65 6.69
C ASN A 85 10.55 -24.15 5.88
N LEU A 86 10.80 -24.91 4.83
CA LEU A 86 9.77 -25.51 3.99
C LEU A 86 9.62 -26.98 4.33
N LEU A 87 8.38 -27.40 4.54
CA LEU A 87 8.01 -28.76 4.90
C LEU A 87 7.25 -29.43 3.74
N ASP A 88 7.51 -30.70 3.55
CA ASP A 88 6.92 -31.51 2.45
C ASP A 88 7.11 -30.85 1.08
N CYS A 89 8.35 -30.83 0.63
CA CYS A 89 8.76 -30.16 -0.61
C CYS A 89 8.84 -31.10 -1.79
N ASN A 90 8.21 -30.72 -2.88
CA ASN A 90 8.36 -31.35 -4.20
C ASN A 90 9.12 -30.42 -5.11
N ILE A 91 10.34 -30.81 -5.48
CA ILE A 91 11.20 -30.03 -6.36
C ILE A 91 11.17 -30.64 -7.75
N ARG A 92 10.93 -29.80 -8.75
CA ARG A 92 10.99 -30.12 -10.15
C ARG A 92 11.97 -29.17 -10.82
N SER A 93 12.96 -29.72 -11.51
CA SER A 93 13.91 -28.93 -12.30
C SER A 93 13.99 -29.47 -13.71
N TRP A 94 14.00 -28.56 -14.67
CA TRP A 94 14.15 -28.86 -16.08
C TRP A 94 15.54 -28.42 -16.52
N ASN A 95 16.33 -29.40 -16.93
CA ASN A 95 17.66 -29.15 -17.48
C ASN A 95 17.77 -29.84 -18.84
N ASN A 96 18.00 -29.09 -19.92
CA ASN A 96 18.06 -29.58 -21.29
C ASN A 96 16.91 -30.53 -21.66
N ASN A 97 15.66 -30.15 -21.42
CA ASN A 97 14.43 -30.93 -21.61
C ASN A 97 14.35 -32.24 -20.80
N LYS A 98 15.22 -32.46 -19.81
CA LYS A 98 15.11 -33.57 -18.88
C LYS A 98 14.50 -33.08 -17.57
N LEU A 99 13.36 -33.66 -17.18
CA LEU A 99 12.70 -33.42 -15.89
C LEU A 99 13.41 -34.21 -14.80
N SER A 100 13.94 -33.53 -13.82
CA SER A 100 14.41 -34.11 -12.56
C SER A 100 13.37 -33.83 -11.46
N TYR A 101 12.96 -34.88 -10.78
CA TYR A 101 12.02 -34.81 -9.66
C TYR A 101 12.73 -35.24 -8.38
N ARG A 102 12.54 -34.48 -7.29
CA ARG A 102 13.06 -34.78 -5.96
C ARG A 102 12.03 -34.40 -4.91
N GLU A 103 11.73 -35.33 -4.03
CA GLU A 103 10.93 -35.12 -2.84
C GLU A 103 11.84 -34.97 -1.64
N ILE A 104 11.64 -33.93 -0.84
CA ILE A 104 12.44 -33.62 0.35
C ILE A 104 11.48 -33.30 1.49
N SER A 105 11.64 -33.97 2.63
CA SER A 105 10.76 -33.76 3.79
C SER A 105 10.90 -32.35 4.36
N ASP A 106 12.14 -31.87 4.51
CA ASP A 106 12.44 -30.56 5.09
C ASP A 106 13.59 -29.89 4.36
N THR A 107 13.44 -28.63 4.02
CA THR A 107 14.49 -27.83 3.40
C THR A 107 14.53 -26.44 4.01
N LEU A 108 15.72 -26.03 4.46
CA LEU A 108 15.99 -24.64 4.83
C LEU A 108 16.38 -23.90 3.56
N LEU A 109 15.53 -22.94 3.19
CA LEU A 109 15.81 -22.12 2.01
C LEU A 109 15.89 -20.65 2.43
N ASN A 110 17.04 -20.06 2.17
CA ASN A 110 17.19 -18.62 2.09
C ASN A 110 16.69 -18.17 0.71
N ILE A 111 15.36 -18.21 0.50
CA ILE A 111 14.78 -18.21 -0.84
C ILE A 111 14.77 -16.83 -1.47
N PHE A 112 14.82 -15.78 -0.69
CA PHE A 112 14.52 -14.44 -1.17
C PHE A 112 15.50 -13.38 -0.66
N SER A 113 16.75 -13.51 -1.02
CA SER A 113 17.63 -12.37 -1.12
C SER A 113 17.58 -11.86 -2.55
N ILE A 114 16.91 -10.77 -2.79
CA ILE A 114 17.03 -10.05 -4.05
C ILE A 114 18.17 -9.08 -3.88
N THR A 115 19.18 -9.25 -4.69
CA THR A 115 20.19 -8.22 -4.89
C THR A 115 19.67 -7.27 -5.96
N ASN A 116 19.14 -6.13 -5.56
CA ASN A 116 19.18 -4.97 -6.45
C ASN A 116 20.65 -4.57 -6.61
N THR A 117 21.04 -4.14 -7.78
CA THR A 117 22.40 -3.88 -8.27
C THR A 117 23.27 -2.96 -7.43
N GLU A 118 22.81 -2.46 -6.29
CA GLU A 118 23.54 -1.63 -5.33
C GLU A 118 23.17 -2.02 -3.88
N ASN A 119 23.69 -3.15 -3.41
CA ASN A 119 23.82 -3.53 -1.99
C ASN A 119 22.55 -3.72 -1.12
N ASP A 120 21.33 -3.61 -1.62
CA ASP A 120 20.14 -3.87 -0.81
C ASP A 120 19.49 -5.20 -1.16
N THR A 121 19.63 -6.17 -0.26
CA THR A 121 18.89 -7.45 -0.32
C THR A 121 17.48 -7.26 0.24
N VAL A 122 16.47 -7.38 -0.59
CA VAL A 122 15.08 -7.39 -0.14
C VAL A 122 14.68 -8.79 0.28
N PHE A 123 14.43 -8.98 1.57
CA PHE A 123 13.96 -10.25 2.12
C PHE A 123 12.43 -10.22 2.26
N ILE A 124 11.75 -11.24 1.77
CA ILE A 124 10.34 -11.48 2.12
C ILE A 124 10.29 -12.06 3.53
N THR A 125 10.28 -11.18 4.52
CA THR A 125 10.13 -11.53 5.92
C THR A 125 8.65 -11.63 6.31
N PRO A 126 8.30 -12.31 7.41
CA PRO A 126 6.92 -12.28 7.94
C PRO A 126 6.42 -10.87 8.20
N GLU A 127 7.30 -9.95 8.61
CA GLU A 127 6.95 -8.54 8.83
C GLU A 127 6.58 -7.83 7.55
N PHE A 128 7.30 -8.10 6.45
CA PHE A 128 6.95 -7.58 5.14
C PHE A 128 5.56 -8.05 4.70
N ILE A 129 5.26 -9.34 4.85
CA ILE A 129 3.94 -9.90 4.54
C ILE A 129 2.85 -9.31 5.45
N LYS A 130 3.18 -9.01 6.72
CA LYS A 130 2.26 -8.35 7.67
C LYS A 130 2.02 -6.88 7.33
N LYS A 131 3.05 -6.14 6.88
CA LYS A 131 2.92 -4.72 6.47
C LYS A 131 1.94 -4.53 5.32
N ASP A 132 1.82 -5.51 4.43
CA ASP A 132 0.85 -5.49 3.33
C ASP A 132 -0.63 -5.49 3.79
N ILE A 133 -0.90 -5.72 5.10
CA ILE A 133 -2.24 -5.61 5.71
C ILE A 133 -2.48 -4.24 6.33
N VAL A 134 -1.41 -3.56 6.72
CA VAL A 134 -1.50 -2.24 7.33
C VAL A 134 -2.01 -1.28 6.27
N LYS A 135 -3.03 -0.50 6.62
CA LYS A 135 -3.55 0.48 5.67
C LYS A 135 -2.49 1.55 5.42
N PRO A 136 -2.31 2.02 4.18
CA PRO A 136 -1.36 3.08 3.85
C PRO A 136 -1.52 4.35 4.71
N GLN A 137 -2.74 4.59 5.21
CA GLN A 137 -3.07 5.73 6.07
C GLN A 137 -2.45 5.63 7.47
N GLU A 138 -2.20 4.41 7.96
CA GLU A 138 -1.64 4.13 9.29
C GLU A 138 -0.10 4.21 9.32
N MET A 139 0.56 4.13 8.16
CA MET A 139 2.01 4.25 8.02
C MET A 139 2.47 5.71 8.06
N ASN A 140 3.67 5.96 8.54
CA ASN A 140 4.37 7.24 8.37
C ASN A 140 4.75 7.45 6.89
N TYR A 141 5.03 8.71 6.50
CA TYR A 141 5.47 9.02 5.13
C TYR A 141 6.75 8.24 4.75
N TRP A 142 7.73 8.20 5.62
CA TRP A 142 9.01 7.51 5.42
C TRP A 142 8.85 5.99 5.37
N GLU A 143 8.04 5.41 6.27
CA GLU A 143 7.70 3.99 6.25
C GLU A 143 6.98 3.59 4.97
N LEU A 144 6.08 4.46 4.50
CA LEU A 144 5.35 4.24 3.26
C LEU A 144 6.27 4.31 2.04
N ASP A 145 7.23 5.23 2.04
CA ASP A 145 8.21 5.38 0.96
C ASP A 145 9.14 4.17 0.89
N GLU A 146 9.69 3.74 2.04
CA GLU A 146 10.50 2.52 2.14
C GLU A 146 9.71 1.28 1.68
N PHE A 147 8.43 1.20 2.08
CA PHE A 147 7.59 0.07 1.70
C PHE A 147 7.29 0.06 0.19
N ILE A 148 7.03 1.22 -0.41
CA ILE A 148 6.85 1.38 -1.86
C ILE A 148 8.13 0.96 -2.60
N THR A 149 9.31 1.36 -2.11
CA THR A 149 10.59 0.97 -2.70
C THR A 149 10.76 -0.56 -2.70
N LYS A 150 10.41 -1.22 -1.59
CA LYS A 150 10.42 -2.69 -1.49
C LYS A 150 9.40 -3.34 -2.41
N LEU A 151 8.20 -2.76 -2.56
CA LEU A 151 7.17 -3.25 -3.48
C LEU A 151 7.59 -3.10 -4.95
N ASN A 152 8.27 -1.99 -5.30
CA ASN A 152 8.83 -1.79 -6.64
C ASN A 152 9.83 -2.88 -7.02
N ALA A 153 10.67 -3.31 -6.07
CA ALA A 153 11.62 -4.39 -6.28
C ALA A 153 10.94 -5.76 -6.52
N ILE A 154 9.69 -5.91 -6.09
CA ILE A 154 8.90 -7.15 -6.16
C ILE A 154 7.91 -7.13 -7.34
N ASP A 155 7.89 -6.05 -8.15
CA ASP A 155 6.95 -5.90 -9.28
C ASP A 155 5.49 -6.18 -8.89
N ASP A 156 5.05 -5.64 -7.73
CA ASP A 156 3.68 -5.83 -7.25
C ASP A 156 2.68 -4.98 -8.05
N LYS A 157 1.70 -5.64 -8.64
CA LYS A 157 0.61 -4.97 -9.40
C LYS A 157 -0.22 -3.99 -8.54
N GLY A 158 -0.14 -4.10 -7.21
CA GLY A 158 -0.86 -3.24 -6.29
C GLY A 158 -0.18 -1.91 -5.95
N ILE A 159 1.04 -1.69 -6.41
CA ILE A 159 1.90 -0.56 -6.01
C ILE A 159 1.25 0.80 -6.21
N HIS A 160 0.48 0.99 -7.28
CA HIS A 160 -0.18 2.27 -7.57
C HIS A 160 -1.10 2.74 -6.45
N LYS A 161 -1.72 1.82 -5.71
CA LYS A 161 -2.53 2.20 -4.54
C LYS A 161 -1.69 2.80 -3.43
N TRP A 162 -0.48 2.30 -3.25
CA TRP A 162 0.46 2.80 -2.25
C TRP A 162 1.02 4.16 -2.65
N GLU A 163 1.42 4.32 -3.91
CA GLU A 163 1.90 5.58 -4.47
C GLU A 163 0.84 6.68 -4.38
N VAL A 164 -0.40 6.42 -4.79
CA VAL A 164 -1.51 7.37 -4.65
C VAL A 164 -1.72 7.77 -3.19
N ASN A 165 -1.64 6.83 -2.25
CA ASN A 165 -1.78 7.16 -0.82
C ASN A 165 -0.60 7.96 -0.29
N LYS A 166 0.62 7.73 -0.78
CA LYS A 166 1.80 8.55 -0.45
C LYS A 166 1.59 10.00 -0.86
N HIS A 167 1.19 10.24 -2.11
CA HIS A 167 0.89 11.58 -2.61
C HIS A 167 -0.33 12.19 -1.92
N TYR A 168 -1.33 11.38 -1.56
CA TYR A 168 -2.49 11.86 -0.82
C TYR A 168 -2.12 12.38 0.57
N LYS A 169 -1.17 11.77 1.28
CA LYS A 169 -0.71 12.28 2.60
C LYS A 169 -0.16 13.70 2.52
N THR A 170 0.66 13.98 1.51
CA THR A 170 1.22 15.32 1.30
C THR A 170 0.18 16.31 0.78
N ALA A 171 -0.64 15.90 -0.17
CA ALA A 171 -1.71 16.72 -0.72
C ALA A 171 -2.77 17.08 0.32
N PHE A 172 -3.09 16.16 1.25
CA PHE A 172 -4.04 16.37 2.34
C PHE A 172 -3.58 17.47 3.29
N SER A 173 -2.28 17.63 3.50
CA SER A 173 -1.73 18.70 4.35
C SER A 173 -1.95 20.10 3.78
N CYS A 174 -2.20 20.22 2.47
CA CYS A 174 -2.50 21.50 1.82
C CYS A 174 -3.96 21.92 1.94
N ILE A 175 -4.87 21.01 2.34
CA ILE A 175 -6.32 21.29 2.42
C ILE A 175 -6.64 22.48 3.34
N PRO A 176 -6.15 22.55 4.59
CA PRO A 176 -6.45 23.65 5.49
C PRO A 176 -6.07 25.01 4.89
N PHE A 177 -4.92 25.07 4.20
CA PHE A 177 -4.45 26.29 3.54
C PHE A 177 -5.41 26.73 2.43
N ILE A 178 -5.83 25.79 1.56
CA ILE A 178 -6.79 26.06 0.49
C ILE A 178 -8.14 26.53 1.07
N MET A 179 -8.62 25.87 2.15
CA MET A 179 -9.88 26.24 2.78
C MET A 179 -9.87 27.63 3.43
N VAL A 180 -8.76 28.01 4.06
CA VAL A 180 -8.56 29.37 4.59
C VAL A 180 -8.60 30.40 3.47
N LEU A 181 -7.96 30.13 2.34
CA LEU A 181 -7.95 31.00 1.17
C LEU A 181 -9.36 31.24 0.63
N PHE A 182 -10.19 30.20 0.52
CA PHE A 182 -11.61 30.34 0.18
C PHE A 182 -12.41 31.11 1.24
N GLY A 183 -12.15 30.83 2.52
CA GLY A 183 -12.80 31.56 3.62
C GLY A 183 -12.56 33.06 3.55
N ILE A 184 -11.32 33.47 3.28
CA ILE A 184 -10.95 34.87 3.07
C ILE A 184 -11.69 35.44 1.85
N ALA A 185 -11.63 34.75 0.70
CA ALA A 185 -12.27 35.20 -0.54
C ALA A 185 -13.77 35.43 -0.38
N LEU A 186 -14.46 34.52 0.31
CA LEU A 186 -15.90 34.63 0.57
C LEU A 186 -16.24 35.70 1.59
N SER A 187 -15.39 35.90 2.61
CA SER A 187 -15.61 36.92 3.64
C SER A 187 -15.51 38.35 3.11
N ILE A 188 -14.61 38.59 2.16
CA ILE A 188 -14.44 39.94 1.56
C ILE A 188 -15.59 40.28 0.61
N GLN A 189 -16.13 39.32 -0.10
CA GLN A 189 -17.30 39.48 -0.96
C GLN A 189 -18.57 39.67 -0.13
N LYS A 190 -18.74 40.81 0.56
CA LYS A 190 -19.91 41.12 1.38
C LYS A 190 -21.22 40.62 0.76
N PRO A 191 -21.75 39.44 1.15
CA PRO A 191 -23.00 38.98 0.58
C PRO A 191 -24.13 39.88 1.12
N ARG A 192 -24.87 40.52 0.24
CA ARG A 192 -26.09 41.27 0.58
C ARG A 192 -27.14 40.42 1.29
N SER A 193 -26.96 39.12 1.34
CA SER A 193 -27.92 38.11 1.75
C SER A 193 -27.63 37.43 3.10
N GLY A 194 -26.72 37.99 3.93
CA GLY A 194 -26.51 37.56 5.30
C GLY A 194 -25.53 36.36 5.47
N TYR A 195 -25.16 36.11 6.73
CA TYR A 195 -24.17 35.09 7.14
C TYR A 195 -24.54 33.66 6.71
N ALA A 196 -25.82 33.33 6.65
CA ALA A 196 -26.30 31.98 6.32
C ALA A 196 -25.90 31.54 4.92
N LEU A 197 -25.89 32.43 3.92
CA LEU A 197 -25.46 32.13 2.56
C LEU A 197 -23.96 31.90 2.48
N GLY A 198 -23.13 32.65 3.21
CA GLY A 198 -21.68 32.44 3.27
C GLY A 198 -21.32 31.07 3.87
N MET A 199 -22.02 30.67 4.94
CA MET A 199 -21.87 29.35 5.56
C MET A 199 -22.28 28.23 4.59
N GLY A 200 -23.45 28.37 3.94
CA GLY A 200 -23.92 27.40 2.97
C GLY A 200 -22.96 27.21 1.79
N LEU A 201 -22.42 28.31 1.26
CA LEU A 201 -21.46 28.26 0.15
C LEU A 201 -20.14 27.59 0.55
N SER A 202 -19.63 27.87 1.77
CA SER A 202 -18.41 27.21 2.26
C SER A 202 -18.58 25.69 2.41
N LEU A 203 -19.74 25.24 2.89
CA LEU A 203 -20.06 23.82 2.97
C LEU A 203 -20.10 23.15 1.59
N ILE A 204 -20.68 23.80 0.59
CA ILE A 204 -20.71 23.30 -0.79
C ILE A 204 -19.29 23.16 -1.34
N ILE A 205 -18.42 24.15 -1.11
CA ILE A 205 -17.03 24.12 -1.57
C ILE A 205 -16.26 22.98 -0.92
N ILE A 206 -16.40 22.78 0.40
CA ILE A 206 -15.76 21.69 1.12
C ILE A 206 -16.25 20.33 0.57
N PHE A 207 -17.55 20.19 0.38
CA PHE A 207 -18.14 18.96 -0.16
C PHE A 207 -17.65 18.67 -1.58
N ALA A 208 -17.67 19.66 -2.46
CA ALA A 208 -17.17 19.53 -3.83
C ALA A 208 -15.70 19.13 -3.85
N TYR A 209 -14.87 19.75 -3.00
CA TYR A 209 -13.47 19.38 -2.86
C TYR A 209 -13.31 17.92 -2.44
N MET A 210 -14.05 17.48 -1.40
CA MET A 210 -13.97 16.11 -0.89
C MET A 210 -14.38 15.07 -1.93
N VAL A 211 -15.43 15.35 -2.70
CA VAL A 211 -15.88 14.48 -3.80
C VAL A 211 -14.81 14.39 -4.87
N LEU A 212 -14.26 15.52 -5.32
CA LEU A 212 -13.26 15.55 -6.40
C LEU A 212 -11.95 14.87 -6.00
N ILE A 213 -11.49 15.04 -4.76
CA ILE A 213 -10.25 14.38 -4.31
C ILE A 213 -10.43 12.86 -4.20
N LYS A 214 -11.61 12.39 -3.78
CA LYS A 214 -11.94 10.96 -3.75
C LYS A 214 -12.09 10.37 -5.14
N PHE A 215 -12.67 11.11 -6.06
CA PHE A 215 -12.74 10.73 -7.46
C PHE A 215 -11.34 10.64 -8.08
N GLY A 216 -10.48 11.63 -7.86
CA GLY A 216 -9.09 11.59 -8.28
C GLY A 216 -8.33 10.38 -7.73
N GLN A 217 -8.47 10.08 -6.43
CA GLN A 217 -7.89 8.87 -5.83
C GLN A 217 -8.35 7.59 -6.53
N SER A 218 -9.66 7.50 -6.86
CA SER A 218 -10.20 6.33 -7.57
C SER A 218 -9.58 6.14 -8.95
N LEU A 219 -9.38 7.23 -9.69
CA LEU A 219 -8.72 7.18 -11.00
C LEU A 219 -7.25 6.74 -10.89
N GLY A 220 -6.53 7.22 -9.86
CA GLY A 220 -5.15 6.79 -9.59
C GLY A 220 -5.06 5.31 -9.20
N TYR A 221 -5.96 4.82 -8.36
CA TYR A 221 -6.01 3.40 -7.96
C TYR A 221 -6.25 2.45 -9.13
N ASN A 222 -7.03 2.90 -10.12
CA ASN A 222 -7.33 2.13 -11.34
C ASN A 222 -6.29 2.35 -12.46
N GLN A 223 -5.19 3.04 -12.18
CA GLN A 223 -4.11 3.29 -13.15
C GLN A 223 -4.52 4.09 -14.39
N ILE A 224 -5.65 4.81 -14.33
CA ILE A 224 -6.15 5.63 -15.43
C ILE A 224 -5.29 6.91 -15.55
N ILE A 225 -4.83 7.44 -14.41
CA ILE A 225 -4.04 8.67 -14.31
C ILE A 225 -2.83 8.39 -13.40
N ASN A 226 -1.72 9.09 -13.70
CA ASN A 226 -0.51 9.03 -12.88
C ASN A 226 -0.84 9.31 -11.39
N PRO A 227 -0.29 8.54 -10.43
CA PRO A 227 -0.54 8.68 -8.99
C PRO A 227 -0.37 10.11 -8.45
N PHE A 228 0.63 10.84 -8.93
CA PHE A 228 0.85 12.23 -8.55
C PHE A 228 -0.31 13.12 -9.03
N LEU A 229 -0.63 13.10 -10.32
CA LEU A 229 -1.67 13.94 -10.90
C LEU A 229 -3.06 13.61 -10.34
N SER A 230 -3.33 12.35 -10.03
CA SER A 230 -4.63 11.90 -9.52
C SER A 230 -5.07 12.63 -8.23
N VAL A 231 -4.13 13.13 -7.46
CA VAL A 231 -4.40 13.78 -6.16
C VAL A 231 -4.08 15.28 -6.20
N TRP A 232 -2.96 15.65 -6.83
CA TRP A 232 -2.51 17.04 -6.85
C TRP A 232 -3.32 17.95 -7.77
N PHE A 233 -3.91 17.40 -8.84
CA PHE A 233 -4.74 18.17 -9.78
C PHE A 233 -5.86 18.92 -9.06
N VAL A 234 -6.56 18.28 -8.11
CA VAL A 234 -7.64 18.91 -7.36
C VAL A 234 -7.12 20.06 -6.50
N ASN A 235 -5.97 19.91 -5.87
CA ASN A 235 -5.35 20.96 -5.06
C ASN A 235 -4.98 22.17 -5.95
N PHE A 236 -4.36 21.94 -7.09
CA PHE A 236 -4.01 23.02 -8.01
C PHE A 236 -5.25 23.73 -8.57
N LEU A 237 -6.31 22.97 -8.91
CA LEU A 237 -7.57 23.52 -9.39
C LEU A 237 -8.18 24.46 -8.34
N PHE A 238 -8.33 24.00 -7.10
CA PHE A 238 -8.93 24.81 -6.05
C PHE A 238 -8.04 25.98 -5.64
N LEU A 239 -6.72 25.80 -5.60
CA LEU A 239 -5.79 26.88 -5.33
C LEU A 239 -5.94 28.02 -6.38
N THR A 240 -5.99 27.64 -7.65
CA THR A 240 -6.15 28.61 -8.76
C THR A 240 -7.49 29.35 -8.66
N ILE A 241 -8.59 28.62 -8.42
CA ILE A 241 -9.91 29.24 -8.22
C ILE A 241 -9.89 30.20 -7.03
N GLY A 242 -9.30 29.79 -5.90
CA GLY A 242 -9.21 30.64 -4.71
C GLY A 242 -8.42 31.92 -4.94
N ILE A 243 -7.29 31.85 -5.64
CA ILE A 243 -6.48 33.03 -6.01
C ILE A 243 -7.26 33.96 -6.93
N VAL A 244 -7.94 33.41 -7.95
CA VAL A 244 -8.76 34.18 -8.87
C VAL A 244 -9.91 34.88 -8.15
N LEU A 245 -10.55 34.21 -7.20
CA LEU A 245 -11.62 34.81 -6.38
C LEU A 245 -11.10 36.00 -5.56
N ILE A 246 -9.93 35.87 -4.93
CA ILE A 246 -9.31 36.97 -4.17
C ILE A 246 -8.91 38.11 -5.11
N SER A 247 -8.32 37.82 -6.25
CA SER A 247 -7.87 38.87 -7.19
C SER A 247 -9.02 39.68 -7.82
N LYS A 248 -10.21 39.09 -7.92
CA LYS A 248 -11.42 39.77 -8.40
C LYS A 248 -12.15 40.59 -7.34
N VAL A 249 -11.75 40.47 -6.08
CA VAL A 249 -12.27 41.33 -5.02
C VAL A 249 -11.70 42.72 -5.23
N ARG A 250 -12.51 43.63 -5.78
CA ARG A 250 -12.16 45.04 -5.82
C ARG A 250 -12.21 45.60 -4.40
N THR A 251 -11.08 46.09 -3.93
CA THR A 251 -10.96 46.99 -2.80
C THR A 251 -11.78 48.26 -3.01
#